data_59f9531cd5496b4f8c49306c1bb357a2
#
_entry.id   59f9531cd5496b4f8c49306c1bb357a2
#
_cell.length_a   1.000
_cell.length_b   1.000
_cell.length_c   1.000
_cell.angle_alpha   90.00
_cell.angle_beta   90.00
_cell.angle_gamma   90.00
#
_symmetry.space_group_name_H-M   'P 1'
#
loop_
_entity.id
_entity.type
_entity.pdbx_description
1 polymer ?
#
loop_
_entity_poly.entity_id
_entity_poly.type
_entity_poly.pdbx_seq_one_letter_code
_entity_poly.pdbx_strand_id
1 'polypeptide(L)'
;MKLLLEQWRKYITENWRDTSWQDVIDGKKVKITIGQVVDYLEEIKEPIIDVNVKELSQQFPTLPTDGEERISAAEFGEYQTDKATGEKKWVVFPIMIVKFGGKYQYVADGNHRLQKAIDSIDDEEVEDVESIEARILDLDNPKTPEVFKKVLG
;
A
#
# COMPACT_ATOMS: atom_id res chain seq x y z
N MET A 1 -4.35 29.45 -6.08
CA MET A 1 -4.21 28.14 -6.77
C MET A 1 -3.15 27.25 -6.16
N LYS A 2 -1.97 27.76 -5.91
CA LYS A 2 -0.89 26.99 -5.27
C LYS A 2 -1.26 26.50 -3.84
N LEU A 3 -1.96 27.34 -3.08
CA LEU A 3 -2.46 27.01 -1.75
C LEU A 3 -3.53 25.92 -1.76
N LEU A 4 -4.40 25.89 -2.77
CA LEU A 4 -5.45 24.92 -2.91
C LEU A 4 -4.90 23.53 -3.22
N LEU A 5 -3.85 23.44 -4.07
CA LEU A 5 -3.17 22.20 -4.40
C LEU A 5 -2.38 21.63 -3.21
N GLU A 6 -1.75 22.49 -2.42
CA GLU A 6 -1.03 22.09 -1.22
C GLU A 6 -1.99 21.59 -0.12
N GLN A 7 -3.13 22.24 0.07
CA GLN A 7 -4.17 21.80 0.99
C GLN A 7 -4.79 20.48 0.53
N TRP A 8 -4.97 20.31 -0.76
CA TRP A 8 -5.54 19.09 -1.33
C TRP A 8 -4.55 17.91 -1.18
N ARG A 9 -3.27 18.14 -1.43
CA ARG A 9 -2.20 17.14 -1.19
C ARG A 9 -2.13 16.74 0.28
N LYS A 10 -2.22 17.72 1.17
CA LYS A 10 -2.24 17.47 2.60
C LYS A 10 -3.46 16.67 3.02
N TYR A 11 -4.64 16.99 2.48
CA TYR A 11 -5.87 16.28 2.72
C TYR A 11 -5.78 14.82 2.28
N ILE A 12 -5.28 14.55 1.07
CA ILE A 12 -5.10 13.20 0.54
C ILE A 12 -4.04 12.45 1.35
N THR A 13 -2.92 13.08 1.67
CA THR A 13 -1.81 12.47 2.40
C THR A 13 -2.21 12.11 3.83
N GLU A 14 -3.01 12.93 4.48
CA GLU A 14 -3.53 12.64 5.82
C GLU A 14 -4.65 11.60 5.77
N ASN A 15 -5.47 11.62 4.72
CA ASN A 15 -6.67 10.80 4.62
C ASN A 15 -6.38 9.30 4.41
N TRP A 16 -5.31 8.94 3.70
CA TRP A 16 -4.97 7.52 3.52
C TRP A 16 -4.59 6.84 4.83
N ARG A 17 -3.99 7.56 5.77
CA ARG A 17 -3.64 7.02 7.08
C ARG A 17 -4.87 6.80 7.96
N ASP A 18 -5.97 7.47 7.67
CA ASP A 18 -7.22 7.37 8.41
C ASP A 18 -8.12 6.23 7.90
N THR A 19 -7.81 5.63 6.77
CA THR A 19 -8.49 4.42 6.30
C THR A 19 -8.38 3.35 7.37
N SER A 20 -9.50 2.74 7.71
CA SER A 20 -9.57 1.88 8.88
C SER A 20 -10.39 0.64 8.66
N TRP A 21 -10.11 -0.33 9.49
CA TRP A 21 -10.93 -1.53 9.67
C TRP A 21 -11.55 -1.47 11.05
N GLN A 22 -12.78 -1.95 11.14
CA GLN A 22 -13.51 -1.99 12.40
C GLN A 22 -14.06 -3.38 12.64
N ASP A 23 -14.01 -3.82 13.89
CA ASP A 23 -14.66 -5.04 14.32
C ASP A 23 -15.16 -4.87 15.75
N VAL A 24 -16.05 -5.76 16.16
CA VAL A 24 -16.55 -5.79 17.53
C VAL A 24 -15.81 -6.90 18.28
N ILE A 25 -15.03 -6.50 19.29
CA ILE A 25 -14.25 -7.42 20.11
C ILE A 25 -14.73 -7.26 21.55
N ASP A 26 -15.21 -8.37 22.15
CA ASP A 26 -15.75 -8.39 23.53
C ASP A 26 -16.83 -7.31 23.76
N GLY A 27 -17.69 -7.09 22.75
CA GLY A 27 -18.78 -6.13 22.82
C GLY A 27 -18.37 -4.67 22.60
N LYS A 28 -17.09 -4.42 22.28
CA LYS A 28 -16.56 -3.07 22.02
C LYS A 28 -16.14 -2.92 20.57
N LYS A 29 -16.49 -1.78 19.97
CA LYS A 29 -15.98 -1.41 18.66
C LYS A 29 -14.50 -1.12 18.74
N VAL A 30 -13.70 -1.85 17.96
CA VAL A 30 -12.27 -1.64 17.83
C VAL A 30 -11.98 -1.20 16.40
N LYS A 31 -11.24 -0.10 16.28
CA LYS A 31 -10.85 0.50 15.01
C LYS A 31 -9.33 0.47 14.87
N ILE A 32 -8.84 -0.05 13.75
CA ILE A 32 -7.43 -0.03 13.39
C ILE A 32 -7.27 0.80 12.12
N THR A 33 -6.40 1.80 12.16
CA THR A 33 -6.10 2.64 11.00
C THR A 33 -4.84 2.15 10.28
N ILE A 34 -4.72 2.47 8.99
CA ILE A 34 -3.49 2.22 8.23
C ILE A 34 -2.29 2.88 8.92
N GLY A 35 -2.47 4.11 9.42
CA GLY A 35 -1.43 4.83 10.13
C GLY A 35 -0.90 4.08 11.34
N GLN A 36 -1.78 3.43 12.11
CA GLN A 36 -1.37 2.61 13.26
C GLN A 36 -0.53 1.41 12.82
N VAL A 37 -0.90 0.77 11.72
CA VAL A 37 -0.14 -0.38 11.19
C VAL A 37 1.23 0.07 10.68
N VAL A 38 1.29 1.18 9.95
CA VAL A 38 2.56 1.73 9.46
C VAL A 38 3.47 2.08 10.62
N ASP A 39 2.96 2.76 11.64
CA ASP A 39 3.74 3.13 12.83
C ASP A 39 4.27 1.90 13.56
N TYR A 40 3.46 0.86 13.67
CA TYR A 40 3.88 -0.42 14.26
C TYR A 40 5.01 -1.07 13.46
N LEU A 41 4.88 -1.14 12.13
CA LEU A 41 5.89 -1.74 11.26
C LEU A 41 7.21 -0.95 11.30
N GLU A 42 7.15 0.38 11.40
CA GLU A 42 8.33 1.21 11.57
C GLU A 42 8.98 1.01 12.94
N GLU A 43 8.20 0.85 13.99
CA GLU A 43 8.68 0.60 15.35
C GLU A 43 9.46 -0.71 15.43
N ILE A 44 8.96 -1.78 14.82
CA ILE A 44 9.64 -3.08 14.79
C ILE A 44 10.73 -3.16 13.72
N LYS A 45 10.91 -2.08 12.94
CA LYS A 45 11.89 -2.00 11.84
C LYS A 45 11.68 -3.08 10.78
N GLU A 46 10.44 -3.39 10.47
CA GLU A 46 10.10 -4.29 9.38
C GLU A 46 10.56 -3.69 8.05
N PRO A 47 11.38 -4.41 7.27
CA PRO A 47 11.88 -3.84 6.02
C PRO A 47 10.78 -3.72 4.98
N ILE A 48 10.85 -2.64 4.18
CA ILE A 48 10.09 -2.54 2.95
C ILE A 48 10.76 -3.43 1.93
N ILE A 49 10.01 -4.31 1.28
CA ILE A 49 10.54 -5.27 0.31
C ILE A 49 9.99 -5.01 -1.08
N ASP A 50 10.74 -5.41 -2.10
CA ASP A 50 10.27 -5.42 -3.47
C ASP A 50 9.52 -6.72 -3.74
N VAL A 51 8.30 -6.59 -4.28
CA VAL A 51 7.48 -7.75 -4.63
C VAL A 51 7.22 -7.71 -6.13
N ASN A 52 7.30 -8.87 -6.77
CA ASN A 52 7.09 -9.00 -8.22
C ASN A 52 5.61 -8.76 -8.56
N VAL A 53 5.36 -7.79 -9.45
CA VAL A 53 4.00 -7.40 -9.84
C VAL A 53 3.26 -8.53 -10.54
N LYS A 54 3.95 -9.29 -11.39
CA LYS A 54 3.35 -10.42 -12.09
C LYS A 54 2.88 -11.52 -11.13
N GLU A 55 3.67 -11.83 -10.12
CA GLU A 55 3.28 -12.78 -9.06
C GLU A 55 2.07 -12.29 -8.28
N LEU A 56 2.05 -10.99 -7.93
CA LEU A 56 0.91 -10.40 -7.25
C LEU A 56 -0.35 -10.42 -8.13
N SER A 57 -0.22 -10.23 -9.43
CA SER A 57 -1.37 -10.30 -10.35
C SER A 57 -1.98 -11.70 -10.42
N GLN A 58 -1.16 -12.72 -10.29
CA GLN A 58 -1.62 -14.12 -10.26
C GLN A 58 -2.30 -14.45 -8.94
N GLN A 59 -1.80 -13.91 -7.85
CA GLN A 59 -2.36 -14.13 -6.51
C GLN A 59 -3.63 -13.30 -6.27
N PHE A 60 -3.67 -12.08 -6.82
CA PHE A 60 -4.80 -11.18 -6.70
C PHE A 60 -5.36 -10.83 -8.08
N PRO A 61 -6.08 -11.76 -8.73
CA PRO A 61 -6.60 -11.53 -10.08
C PRO A 61 -7.65 -10.42 -10.16
N THR A 62 -8.31 -10.13 -9.06
CA THR A 62 -9.28 -9.04 -8.94
C THR A 62 -8.97 -8.23 -7.70
N LEU A 63 -8.71 -6.94 -7.88
CA LEU A 63 -8.49 -6.01 -6.78
C LEU A 63 -9.74 -5.15 -6.54
N PRO A 64 -10.03 -4.77 -5.28
CA PRO A 64 -11.16 -3.92 -4.95
C PRO A 64 -10.88 -2.46 -5.36
N THR A 65 -10.96 -2.20 -6.65
CA THR A 65 -10.87 -0.86 -7.21
C THR A 65 -12.24 -0.45 -7.71
N ASP A 66 -12.63 0.79 -7.46
CA ASP A 66 -13.97 1.28 -7.80
C ASP A 66 -14.16 1.58 -9.29
N GLY A 67 -13.22 1.22 -10.13
CA GLY A 67 -13.23 1.55 -11.56
C GLY A 67 -13.01 3.03 -11.85
N GLU A 68 -12.87 3.86 -10.84
CA GLU A 68 -12.53 5.26 -10.96
C GLU A 68 -11.02 5.47 -10.84
N GLU A 69 -10.45 6.23 -11.76
CA GLU A 69 -9.08 6.70 -11.61
C GLU A 69 -9.03 7.77 -10.52
N ARG A 70 -9.01 7.35 -9.27
CA ARG A 70 -8.82 8.26 -8.13
C ARG A 70 -7.37 8.70 -7.97
N ILE A 71 -6.49 8.13 -8.75
CA ILE A 71 -5.06 8.31 -8.53
C ILE A 71 -4.52 9.32 -9.52
N SER A 72 -4.16 10.50 -9.02
CA SER A 72 -3.23 11.37 -9.70
C SER A 72 -1.85 10.69 -9.76
N ALA A 73 -1.01 11.09 -10.70
CA ALA A 73 0.35 10.58 -10.78
C ALA A 73 1.12 10.73 -9.46
N ALA A 74 0.79 11.76 -8.65
CA ALA A 74 1.41 12.01 -7.35
C ALA A 74 1.04 10.98 -6.29
N GLU A 75 -0.11 10.32 -6.39
CA GLU A 75 -0.52 9.26 -5.47
C GLU A 75 0.10 7.92 -5.83
N PHE A 76 0.44 7.75 -7.10
CA PHE A 76 1.02 6.52 -7.60
C PHE A 76 2.52 6.41 -7.26
N GLY A 77 3.23 7.54 -7.28
CA GLY A 77 4.65 7.60 -6.99
C GLY A 77 5.23 8.97 -7.33
N GLU A 78 6.52 9.06 -7.34
CA GLU A 78 7.24 10.28 -7.68
C GLU A 78 8.55 9.97 -8.40
N TYR A 79 9.04 10.94 -9.19
CA TYR A 79 10.38 10.86 -9.73
C TYR A 79 11.39 11.25 -8.66
N GLN A 80 12.32 10.34 -8.40
CA GLN A 80 13.46 10.60 -7.54
C GLN A 80 14.73 10.65 -8.37
N THR A 81 15.59 11.62 -8.06
CA THR A 81 16.89 11.74 -8.71
C THR A 81 17.95 10.99 -7.93
N ASP A 82 18.61 10.03 -8.58
CA ASP A 82 19.77 9.37 -7.99
C ASP A 82 20.91 10.37 -7.85
N LYS A 83 21.36 10.63 -6.65
CA LYS A 83 22.43 11.58 -6.34
C LYS A 83 23.78 11.19 -6.94
N ALA A 84 24.00 9.89 -7.19
CA ALA A 84 25.25 9.39 -7.74
C ALA A 84 25.32 9.51 -9.26
N THR A 85 24.22 9.26 -9.96
CA THR A 85 24.18 9.18 -11.43
C THR A 85 23.43 10.34 -12.08
N GLY A 86 22.64 11.09 -11.32
CA GLY A 86 21.76 12.14 -11.86
C GLY A 86 20.54 11.61 -12.61
N GLU A 87 20.34 10.29 -12.67
CA GLU A 87 19.20 9.69 -13.32
C GLU A 87 17.92 9.91 -12.49
N LYS A 88 16.82 10.20 -13.21
CA LYS A 88 15.49 10.26 -12.63
C LYS A 88 14.85 8.89 -12.71
N LYS A 89 14.47 8.35 -11.55
CA LYS A 89 13.78 7.08 -11.43
C LYS A 89 12.38 7.31 -10.89
N TRP A 90 11.40 6.65 -11.48
CA TRP A 90 10.05 6.62 -10.95
C TRP A 90 9.99 5.66 -9.75
N VAL A 91 9.58 6.19 -8.60
CA VAL A 91 9.45 5.41 -7.37
C VAL A 91 7.99 5.34 -6.97
N VAL A 92 7.45 4.13 -6.93
CA VAL A 92 6.08 3.87 -6.49
C VAL A 92 6.06 3.83 -4.97
N PHE A 93 5.05 4.46 -4.36
CA PHE A 93 4.88 4.41 -2.91
C PHE A 93 4.59 2.98 -2.45
N PRO A 94 5.10 2.56 -1.27
CA PRO A 94 4.87 1.21 -0.78
C PRO A 94 3.38 0.90 -0.63
N ILE A 95 2.99 -0.28 -1.09
CA ILE A 95 1.66 -0.83 -0.78
C ILE A 95 1.73 -1.59 0.55
N MET A 96 0.59 -1.94 1.11
CA MET A 96 0.52 -2.75 2.33
C MET A 96 -0.21 -4.05 2.05
N ILE A 97 0.45 -5.16 2.34
CA ILE A 97 -0.09 -6.51 2.16
C ILE A 97 -0.24 -7.16 3.52
N VAL A 98 -1.39 -7.77 3.77
CA VAL A 98 -1.62 -8.57 4.97
C VAL A 98 -1.35 -10.03 4.65
N LYS A 99 -0.50 -10.66 5.46
CA LYS A 99 -0.08 -12.05 5.32
C LYS A 99 -0.51 -12.85 6.54
N PHE A 100 -1.11 -14.01 6.31
CA PHE A 100 -1.33 -15.01 7.35
C PHE A 100 -1.50 -16.40 6.74
N GLY A 101 -1.26 -17.42 7.53
CA GLY A 101 -1.27 -18.80 7.04
C GLY A 101 -0.17 -19.08 6.02
N GLY A 102 0.95 -18.33 6.07
CA GLY A 102 2.04 -18.45 5.13
C GLY A 102 1.78 -17.86 3.75
N LYS A 103 0.67 -17.14 3.56
CA LYS A 103 0.25 -16.58 2.27
C LYS A 103 -0.13 -15.11 2.38
N TYR A 104 0.08 -14.37 1.30
CA TYR A 104 -0.50 -13.03 1.14
C TYR A 104 -2.01 -13.17 0.99
N GLN A 105 -2.78 -12.56 1.87
CA GLN A 105 -4.22 -12.71 1.90
C GLN A 105 -4.95 -11.60 1.16
N TYR A 106 -4.54 -10.37 1.35
CA TYR A 106 -5.13 -9.23 0.66
C TYR A 106 -4.20 -8.02 0.72
N VAL A 107 -4.48 -7.06 -0.17
CA VAL A 107 -3.80 -5.76 -0.17
C VAL A 107 -4.63 -4.79 0.67
N ALA A 108 -4.07 -4.38 1.80
CA ALA A 108 -4.76 -3.51 2.74
C ALA A 108 -4.75 -2.04 2.29
N ASP A 109 -3.68 -1.61 1.61
CA ASP A 109 -3.53 -0.27 1.09
C ASP A 109 -2.77 -0.31 -0.22
N GLY A 110 -3.16 0.55 -1.14
CA GLY A 110 -2.50 0.66 -2.44
C GLY A 110 -3.08 -0.23 -3.53
N ASN A 111 -4.34 -0.66 -3.40
CA ASN A 111 -5.02 -1.47 -4.42
C ASN A 111 -4.99 -0.81 -5.79
N HIS A 112 -5.25 0.50 -5.88
CA HIS A 112 -5.20 1.25 -7.13
C HIS A 112 -3.79 1.33 -7.69
N ARG A 113 -2.79 1.53 -6.84
CA ARG A 113 -1.37 1.56 -7.24
C ARG A 113 -0.93 0.22 -7.81
N LEU A 114 -1.32 -0.88 -7.16
CA LEU A 114 -1.02 -2.22 -7.65
C LEU A 114 -1.75 -2.51 -8.96
N GLN A 115 -3.03 -2.13 -9.07
CA GLN A 115 -3.80 -2.33 -10.30
C GLN A 115 -3.13 -1.60 -11.48
N LYS A 116 -2.68 -0.37 -11.26
CA LYS A 116 -2.00 0.40 -12.30
C LYS A 116 -0.66 -0.24 -12.70
N ALA A 117 0.07 -0.78 -11.74
CA ALA A 117 1.30 -1.53 -12.01
C ALA A 117 1.03 -2.81 -12.82
N ILE A 118 -0.03 -3.54 -12.50
CA ILE A 118 -0.47 -4.72 -13.25
C ILE A 118 -0.86 -4.35 -14.68
N ASP A 119 -1.63 -3.28 -14.84
CA ASP A 119 -2.08 -2.81 -16.15
C ASP A 119 -0.91 -2.37 -17.04
N SER A 120 0.20 -1.91 -16.45
CA SER A 120 1.39 -1.52 -17.20
C SER A 120 2.06 -2.67 -17.94
N ILE A 121 1.88 -3.90 -17.47
CA ILE A 121 2.50 -5.08 -18.06
C ILE A 121 1.99 -5.33 -19.49
N ASP A 122 0.71 -5.08 -19.73
CA ASP A 122 0.07 -5.30 -21.00
C ASP A 122 -0.01 -4.04 -21.89
N ASP A 123 0.50 -2.91 -21.41
CA ASP A 123 0.45 -1.64 -22.10
C ASP A 123 1.80 -1.35 -22.79
N GLU A 124 1.81 -1.41 -24.12
CA GLU A 124 3.01 -1.15 -24.94
C GLU A 124 3.47 0.31 -24.91
N GLU A 125 2.57 1.24 -24.58
CA GLU A 125 2.88 2.68 -24.52
C GLU A 125 3.50 3.12 -23.21
N VAL A 126 3.45 2.27 -22.17
CA VAL A 126 3.94 2.56 -20.82
C VAL A 126 5.06 1.58 -20.47
N GLU A 127 6.08 2.08 -19.80
CA GLU A 127 7.17 1.23 -19.29
C GLU A 127 6.63 0.27 -18.22
N ASP A 128 7.00 -1.01 -18.33
CA ASP A 128 6.54 -2.05 -17.39
C ASP A 128 7.07 -1.80 -15.98
N VAL A 129 6.18 -1.90 -15.01
CA VAL A 129 6.54 -1.93 -13.59
C VAL A 129 6.72 -3.39 -13.17
N GLU A 130 7.96 -3.84 -13.08
CA GLU A 130 8.28 -5.23 -12.76
C GLU A 130 8.11 -5.57 -11.29
N SER A 131 8.44 -4.62 -10.41
CA SER A 131 8.33 -4.79 -8.96
C SER A 131 7.72 -3.55 -8.32
N ILE A 132 7.13 -3.76 -7.16
CA ILE A 132 6.54 -2.69 -6.36
C ILE A 132 7.00 -2.86 -4.91
N GLU A 133 7.30 -1.74 -4.26
CA GLU A 133 7.65 -1.77 -2.85
C GLU A 133 6.42 -2.06 -2.00
N ALA A 134 6.57 -2.93 -1.03
CA ALA A 134 5.47 -3.34 -0.16
C ALA A 134 5.90 -3.40 1.30
N ARG A 135 4.98 -3.01 2.17
CA ARG A 135 5.03 -3.27 3.60
C ARG A 135 4.21 -4.53 3.87
N ILE A 136 4.78 -5.48 4.58
CA ILE A 136 4.10 -6.75 4.90
C ILE A 136 3.72 -6.77 6.37
N LEU A 137 2.43 -6.84 6.64
CA LEU A 137 1.93 -7.11 7.98
C LEU A 137 1.70 -8.61 8.12
N ASP A 138 2.58 -9.29 8.84
CA ASP A 138 2.51 -10.73 9.06
C ASP A 138 1.75 -11.02 10.35
N LEU A 139 0.52 -11.50 10.20
CA LEU A 139 -0.34 -11.83 11.33
C LEU A 139 0.08 -13.13 12.05
N ASP A 140 0.93 -13.95 11.42
CA ASP A 140 1.49 -15.15 12.05
C ASP A 140 2.68 -14.84 12.95
N ASN A 141 3.25 -13.64 12.86
CA ASN A 141 4.35 -13.24 13.71
C ASN A 141 3.86 -13.12 15.16
N PRO A 142 4.50 -13.82 16.12
CA PRO A 142 4.11 -13.76 17.55
C PRO A 142 4.14 -12.35 18.13
N LYS A 143 4.95 -11.45 17.56
CA LYS A 143 5.07 -10.05 18.01
C LYS A 143 3.93 -9.17 17.52
N THR A 144 3.18 -9.59 16.52
CA THR A 144 2.05 -8.81 16.00
C THR A 144 0.97 -8.68 17.07
N PRO A 145 0.50 -7.47 17.39
CA PRO A 145 -0.54 -7.28 18.38
C PRO A 145 -1.80 -8.11 18.11
N GLU A 146 -2.36 -8.69 19.14
CA GLU A 146 -3.58 -9.51 19.02
C GLU A 146 -4.76 -8.74 18.43
N VAL A 147 -4.84 -7.44 18.73
CA VAL A 147 -5.90 -6.59 18.18
C VAL A 147 -5.80 -6.50 16.66
N PHE A 148 -4.60 -6.47 16.09
CA PHE A 148 -4.40 -6.47 14.64
C PHE A 148 -4.84 -7.80 14.03
N LYS A 149 -4.51 -8.92 14.69
CA LYS A 149 -4.91 -10.25 14.24
C LYS A 149 -6.42 -10.42 14.23
N LYS A 150 -7.11 -9.87 15.22
CA LYS A 150 -8.56 -9.97 15.33
C LYS A 150 -9.30 -9.11 14.33
N VAL A 151 -8.80 -7.90 14.07
CA VAL A 151 -9.47 -6.94 13.17
C VAL A 151 -9.11 -7.18 11.71
N LEU A 152 -7.86 -7.53 11.42
CA LEU A 152 -7.32 -7.64 10.05
C LEU A 152 -7.24 -9.08 9.55
N GLY A 153 -7.33 -10.03 10.43
CA GLY A 153 -7.30 -11.46 10.07
C GLY A 153 -8.60 -12.04 9.55
#